data_5dc78b666f9062cfa78d1526033d88bd
#
_entry.id   5dc78b666f9062cfa78d1526033d88bd
#
_cell.length_a   1.000
_cell.length_b   1.000
_cell.length_c   1.000
_cell.angle_alpha   90.00
_cell.angle_beta   90.00
_cell.angle_gamma   90.00
#
_symmetry.space_group_name_H-M   'P 1'
#
loop_
_entity.id
_entity.type
_entity.pdbx_description
1 polymer ?
#
loop_
_entity_poly.entity_id
_entity_poly.type
_entity_poly.pdbx_seq_one_letter_code
_entity_poly.pdbx_strand_id
1 'polypeptide(L)'
;MYFAYGQTETDYLKAKDSRLAAVIDRLGHINRTVDTDLFSSVVHHIIGQQISTKAQTTIWQRMQDALGTVTADSIAAAGVPLLQSLGMTFRKAEYIMDFADKIRSGAFNLESVKYMSDADAIRTLSSLKGIGVWTAEMILLFCLQRPNVFSYDDLAIQRGLRMVYHHRKIDRKLFEKYHRRFSPYCSVASLYLWEVSGGAIPGMRDYALVNK
;
A
#
# COMPACT_ATOMS: atom_id res chain seq x y z
N MET A 1 -3.84 -5.04 -13.94
CA MET A 1 -2.46 -5.63 -13.87
C MET A 1 -2.28 -6.23 -12.49
N TYR A 2 -1.38 -7.23 -12.30
CA TYR A 2 -1.05 -7.80 -11.00
C TYR A 2 0.40 -7.47 -10.66
N PHE A 3 0.74 -7.48 -9.36
CA PHE A 3 2.10 -7.32 -8.87
C PHE A 3 3.00 -8.40 -9.49
N ALA A 4 4.08 -7.94 -10.14
CA ALA A 4 4.97 -8.83 -10.89
C ALA A 4 5.97 -9.50 -9.96
N TYR A 5 5.84 -10.81 -9.76
CA TYR A 5 6.83 -11.66 -9.09
C TYR A 5 6.66 -13.11 -9.57
N GLY A 6 7.65 -13.94 -9.31
CA GLY A 6 7.62 -15.33 -9.75
C GLY A 6 8.38 -16.28 -8.82
N GLN A 7 8.92 -17.32 -9.42
CA GLN A 7 9.61 -18.37 -8.70
C GLN A 7 10.92 -17.90 -8.08
N THR A 8 11.61 -16.95 -8.71
CA THR A 8 12.86 -16.38 -8.19
C THR A 8 12.67 -15.78 -6.79
N GLU A 9 11.65 -14.94 -6.62
CA GLU A 9 11.34 -14.27 -5.36
C GLU A 9 10.88 -15.27 -4.30
N THR A 10 9.99 -16.19 -4.68
CA THR A 10 9.45 -17.18 -3.75
C THR A 10 10.50 -18.19 -3.31
N ASP A 11 11.36 -18.69 -4.20
CA ASP A 11 12.44 -19.61 -3.86
C ASP A 11 13.48 -18.95 -2.94
N TYR A 12 13.82 -17.68 -3.20
CA TYR A 12 14.68 -16.93 -2.31
C TYR A 12 14.10 -16.84 -0.89
N LEU A 13 12.84 -16.42 -0.76
CA LEU A 13 12.16 -16.29 0.54
C LEU A 13 12.06 -17.64 1.26
N LYS A 14 11.74 -18.70 0.54
CA LYS A 14 11.66 -20.07 1.07
C LYS A 14 13.02 -20.56 1.58
N ALA A 15 14.09 -20.30 0.86
CA ALA A 15 15.45 -20.64 1.27
C ALA A 15 15.91 -19.86 2.53
N LYS A 16 15.40 -18.62 2.72
CA LYS A 16 15.76 -17.77 3.87
C LYS A 16 14.95 -18.07 5.12
N ASP A 17 13.75 -18.61 4.98
CA ASP A 17 12.84 -18.77 6.13
C ASP A 17 11.88 -19.95 5.94
N SER A 18 12.08 -21.02 6.73
CA SER A 18 11.26 -22.24 6.64
C SER A 18 9.80 -22.03 7.04
N ARG A 19 9.49 -21.09 7.95
CA ARG A 19 8.10 -20.81 8.34
C ARG A 19 7.37 -20.03 7.25
N LEU A 20 8.04 -19.05 6.62
CA LEU A 20 7.47 -18.35 5.47
C LEU A 20 7.37 -19.31 4.27
N ALA A 21 8.33 -20.25 4.09
CA ALA A 21 8.26 -21.29 3.07
C ALA A 21 6.97 -22.11 3.19
N ALA A 22 6.62 -22.56 4.38
CA ALA A 22 5.38 -23.30 4.62
C ALA A 22 4.12 -22.47 4.29
N VAL A 23 4.14 -21.16 4.51
CA VAL A 23 3.06 -20.24 4.11
C VAL A 23 2.97 -20.12 2.60
N ILE A 24 4.11 -19.91 1.92
CA ILE A 24 4.19 -19.81 0.45
C ILE A 24 3.69 -21.09 -0.21
N ASP A 25 4.16 -22.26 0.26
CA ASP A 25 3.76 -23.55 -0.30
C ASP A 25 2.26 -23.82 -0.12
N ARG A 26 1.66 -23.34 0.98
CA ARG A 26 0.25 -23.56 1.26
C ARG A 26 -0.67 -22.62 0.48
N LEU A 27 -0.27 -21.37 0.27
CA LEU A 27 -1.08 -20.36 -0.42
C LEU A 27 -0.86 -20.35 -1.93
N GLY A 28 0.29 -20.84 -2.40
CA GLY A 28 0.67 -20.74 -3.81
C GLY A 28 0.91 -19.29 -4.26
N HIS A 29 0.69 -19.03 -5.53
CA HIS A 29 0.87 -17.71 -6.10
C HIS A 29 -0.29 -16.76 -5.74
N ILE A 30 0.03 -15.58 -5.26
CA ILE A 30 -0.96 -14.56 -4.88
C ILE A 30 -1.08 -13.53 -5.99
N ASN A 31 -2.26 -13.41 -6.58
CA ASN A 31 -2.57 -12.39 -7.59
C ASN A 31 -3.05 -11.10 -6.92
N ARG A 32 -2.14 -10.16 -6.69
CA ARG A 32 -2.48 -8.86 -6.10
C ARG A 32 -2.58 -7.79 -7.17
N THR A 33 -3.74 -7.16 -7.31
CA THR A 33 -3.94 -6.06 -8.25
C THR A 33 -3.09 -4.86 -7.89
N VAL A 34 -2.59 -4.16 -8.92
CA VAL A 34 -1.77 -2.96 -8.81
C VAL A 34 -2.34 -1.83 -9.67
N ASP A 35 -2.09 -0.60 -9.23
CA ASP A 35 -2.41 0.59 -10.01
C ASP A 35 -1.38 0.75 -11.15
N THR A 36 -1.83 1.27 -12.29
CA THR A 36 -0.96 1.44 -13.46
C THR A 36 -0.55 2.91 -13.70
N ASP A 37 -1.26 3.83 -13.04
CA ASP A 37 -1.02 5.26 -13.13
C ASP A 37 -0.73 5.86 -11.76
N LEU A 38 0.41 6.55 -11.62
CA LEU A 38 0.88 7.06 -10.35
C LEU A 38 0.01 8.22 -9.83
N PHE A 39 -0.51 9.08 -10.72
CA PHE A 39 -1.40 10.17 -10.32
C PHE A 39 -2.71 9.60 -9.74
N SER A 40 -3.35 8.71 -10.48
CA SER A 40 -4.58 8.03 -10.03
C SER A 40 -4.35 7.23 -8.74
N SER A 41 -3.19 6.59 -8.59
CA SER A 41 -2.84 5.84 -7.38
C SER A 41 -2.78 6.74 -6.14
N VAL A 42 -2.16 7.93 -6.24
CA VAL A 42 -2.15 8.90 -5.12
C VAL A 42 -3.57 9.31 -4.74
N VAL A 43 -4.40 9.66 -5.72
CA VAL A 43 -5.80 10.04 -5.49
C VAL A 43 -6.59 8.89 -4.86
N HIS A 44 -6.45 7.68 -5.41
CA HIS A 44 -7.11 6.48 -4.93
C HIS A 44 -6.75 6.14 -3.48
N HIS A 45 -5.46 6.30 -3.11
CA HIS A 45 -5.01 6.11 -1.73
C HIS A 45 -5.58 7.17 -0.77
N ILE A 46 -5.67 8.45 -1.18
CA ILE A 46 -6.32 9.49 -0.36
C ILE A 46 -7.79 9.14 -0.13
N ILE A 47 -8.52 8.72 -1.17
CA ILE A 47 -9.93 8.31 -1.07
C ILE A 47 -10.07 7.16 -0.07
N GLY A 48 -9.21 6.15 -0.15
CA GLY A 48 -9.29 4.90 0.63
C GLY A 48 -9.01 5.04 2.13
N GLN A 49 -8.44 6.16 2.58
CA GLN A 49 -8.08 6.33 3.99
C GLN A 49 -9.30 6.21 4.92
N GLN A 50 -9.18 5.36 5.96
CA GLN A 50 -10.18 5.19 7.03
C GLN A 50 -11.60 4.81 6.55
N ILE A 51 -11.71 4.16 5.39
CA ILE A 51 -12.97 3.62 4.88
C ILE A 51 -12.77 2.18 4.41
N SER A 52 -13.89 1.45 4.22
CA SER A 52 -13.82 0.08 3.66
C SER A 52 -13.45 0.09 2.18
N THR A 53 -12.85 -1.00 1.70
CA THR A 53 -12.54 -1.19 0.26
C THR A 53 -13.79 -1.01 -0.61
N LYS A 54 -14.95 -1.50 -0.17
CA LYS A 54 -16.22 -1.32 -0.90
C LYS A 54 -16.58 0.15 -1.06
N ALA A 55 -16.46 0.95 0.00
CA ALA A 55 -16.73 2.39 -0.04
C ALA A 55 -15.73 3.11 -0.96
N GLN A 56 -14.44 2.77 -0.87
CA GLN A 56 -13.40 3.31 -1.75
C GLN A 56 -13.72 3.03 -3.22
N THR A 57 -14.03 1.78 -3.59
CA THR A 57 -14.40 1.40 -4.96
C THR A 57 -15.60 2.21 -5.44
N THR A 58 -16.62 2.39 -4.60
CA THR A 58 -17.81 3.17 -4.96
C THR A 58 -17.47 4.64 -5.24
N ILE A 59 -16.66 5.28 -4.39
CA ILE A 59 -16.27 6.69 -4.57
C ILE A 59 -15.38 6.82 -5.81
N TRP A 60 -14.45 5.90 -6.02
CA TRP A 60 -13.59 5.89 -7.20
C TRP A 60 -14.38 5.77 -8.49
N GLN A 61 -15.37 4.86 -8.55
CA GLN A 61 -16.25 4.72 -9.71
C GLN A 61 -17.03 6.01 -10.00
N ARG A 62 -17.62 6.62 -8.96
CA ARG A 62 -18.33 7.90 -9.11
C ARG A 62 -17.40 9.01 -9.63
N MET A 63 -16.14 9.03 -9.20
CA MET A 63 -15.15 9.99 -9.69
C MET A 63 -14.87 9.76 -11.18
N GLN A 64 -14.69 8.52 -11.61
CA GLN A 64 -14.50 8.18 -13.02
C GLN A 64 -15.73 8.53 -13.86
N ASP A 65 -16.93 8.25 -13.36
CA ASP A 65 -18.19 8.59 -14.04
C ASP A 65 -18.37 10.11 -14.22
N ALA A 66 -17.96 10.89 -13.19
CA ALA A 66 -18.11 12.35 -13.21
C ALA A 66 -17.02 13.08 -14.00
N LEU A 67 -15.77 12.57 -13.97
CA LEU A 67 -14.61 13.25 -14.55
C LEU A 67 -14.11 12.61 -15.86
N GLY A 68 -14.58 11.40 -16.18
CA GLY A 68 -13.97 10.58 -17.22
C GLY A 68 -12.57 10.14 -16.81
N THR A 69 -11.53 10.67 -17.45
CA THR A 69 -10.14 10.42 -17.05
C THR A 69 -9.80 11.28 -15.83
N VAL A 70 -9.33 10.63 -14.77
CA VAL A 70 -8.90 11.31 -13.54
C VAL A 70 -7.51 11.88 -13.74
N THR A 71 -7.43 13.18 -13.98
CA THR A 71 -6.19 13.94 -14.21
C THR A 71 -6.14 15.18 -13.31
N ALA A 72 -4.99 15.82 -13.20
CA ALA A 72 -4.86 17.08 -12.47
C ALA A 72 -5.79 18.17 -13.02
N ASP A 73 -5.97 18.21 -14.34
CA ASP A 73 -6.86 19.20 -14.98
C ASP A 73 -8.34 18.88 -14.74
N SER A 74 -8.78 17.62 -14.85
CA SER A 74 -10.16 17.24 -14.58
C SER A 74 -10.54 17.45 -13.11
N ILE A 75 -9.63 17.20 -12.17
CA ILE A 75 -9.82 17.48 -10.74
C ILE A 75 -9.92 18.99 -10.50
N ALA A 76 -9.04 19.81 -11.07
CA ALA A 76 -9.06 21.25 -10.92
C ALA A 76 -10.35 21.86 -11.49
N ALA A 77 -10.83 21.37 -12.62
CA ALA A 77 -12.10 21.80 -13.22
C ALA A 77 -13.32 21.42 -12.36
N ALA A 78 -13.28 20.28 -11.67
CA ALA A 78 -14.36 19.80 -10.81
C ALA A 78 -14.55 20.66 -9.56
N GLY A 79 -13.46 21.06 -8.94
CA GLY A 79 -13.45 21.80 -7.69
C GLY A 79 -13.84 20.95 -6.46
N VAL A 80 -13.54 21.49 -5.27
CA VAL A 80 -13.80 20.80 -3.99
C VAL A 80 -15.26 20.40 -3.77
N PRO A 81 -16.28 21.24 -4.12
CA PRO A 81 -17.69 20.89 -3.89
C PRO A 81 -18.12 19.63 -4.67
N LEU A 82 -17.73 19.51 -5.94
CA LEU A 82 -18.06 18.32 -6.73
C LEU A 82 -17.34 17.10 -6.17
N LEU A 83 -16.04 17.19 -5.89
CA LEU A 83 -15.28 16.06 -5.31
C LEU A 83 -15.91 15.56 -4.02
N GLN A 84 -16.32 16.48 -3.13
CA GLN A 84 -16.99 16.12 -1.87
C GLN A 84 -18.34 15.41 -2.11
N SER A 85 -19.12 15.87 -3.09
CA SER A 85 -20.42 15.27 -3.42
C SER A 85 -20.33 13.83 -3.91
N LEU A 86 -19.16 13.38 -4.35
CA LEU A 86 -18.92 11.98 -4.75
C LEU A 86 -18.91 11.00 -3.56
N GLY A 87 -18.88 11.53 -2.33
CA GLY A 87 -18.98 10.75 -1.09
C GLY A 87 -17.71 10.72 -0.23
N MET A 88 -16.77 11.61 -0.49
CA MET A 88 -15.58 11.80 0.38
C MET A 88 -15.77 12.98 1.34
N THR A 89 -14.92 13.07 2.36
CA THR A 89 -14.91 14.22 3.27
C THR A 89 -14.34 15.45 2.56
N PHE A 90 -14.72 16.67 2.99
CA PHE A 90 -14.12 17.92 2.51
C PHE A 90 -12.61 17.89 2.60
N ARG A 91 -12.06 17.40 3.72
CA ARG A 91 -10.62 17.29 3.94
C ARG A 91 -9.91 16.44 2.87
N LYS A 92 -10.51 15.32 2.44
CA LYS A 92 -9.96 14.51 1.36
C LYS A 92 -10.05 15.22 0.01
N ALA A 93 -11.18 15.88 -0.27
CA ALA A 93 -11.36 16.67 -1.48
C ALA A 93 -10.33 17.82 -1.57
N GLU A 94 -10.06 18.51 -0.46
CA GLU A 94 -9.02 19.54 -0.37
C GLU A 94 -7.60 18.97 -0.59
N TYR A 95 -7.28 17.78 -0.06
CA TYR A 95 -5.99 17.15 -0.28
C TYR A 95 -5.79 16.74 -1.75
N ILE A 96 -6.85 16.21 -2.38
CA ILE A 96 -6.82 15.85 -3.80
C ILE A 96 -6.68 17.10 -4.67
N MET A 97 -7.36 18.20 -4.33
CA MET A 97 -7.22 19.47 -5.02
C MET A 97 -5.81 20.07 -4.88
N ASP A 98 -5.27 20.13 -3.65
CA ASP A 98 -3.89 20.62 -3.39
C ASP A 98 -2.85 19.81 -4.18
N PHE A 99 -3.04 18.49 -4.27
CA PHE A 99 -2.18 17.64 -5.08
C PHE A 99 -2.28 17.95 -6.56
N ALA A 100 -3.51 18.07 -7.11
CA ALA A 100 -3.72 18.42 -8.52
C ALA A 100 -3.10 19.79 -8.86
N ASP A 101 -3.28 20.79 -8.00
CA ASP A 101 -2.72 22.13 -8.19
C ASP A 101 -1.19 22.13 -8.20
N LYS A 102 -0.56 21.33 -7.31
CA LYS A 102 0.90 21.17 -7.29
C LYS A 102 1.44 20.52 -8.55
N ILE A 103 0.73 19.54 -9.12
CA ILE A 103 1.10 18.91 -10.39
C ILE A 103 0.97 19.92 -11.53
N ARG A 104 -0.15 20.65 -11.63
CA ARG A 104 -0.42 21.62 -12.69
C ARG A 104 0.55 22.79 -12.68
N SER A 105 0.90 23.28 -11.51
CA SER A 105 1.87 24.38 -11.35
C SER A 105 3.33 23.97 -11.53
N GLY A 106 3.62 22.65 -11.62
CA GLY A 106 4.99 22.15 -11.62
C GLY A 106 5.69 22.20 -10.26
N ALA A 107 4.98 22.58 -9.19
CA ALA A 107 5.52 22.60 -7.83
C ALA A 107 5.84 21.21 -7.27
N PHE A 108 5.27 20.16 -7.86
CA PHE A 108 5.56 18.76 -7.54
C PHE A 108 5.79 17.97 -8.83
N ASN A 109 6.99 17.42 -8.99
CA ASN A 109 7.32 16.56 -10.11
C ASN A 109 7.06 15.09 -9.75
N LEU A 110 5.85 14.60 -10.05
CA LEU A 110 5.43 13.24 -9.75
C LEU A 110 6.23 12.17 -10.52
N GLU A 111 6.59 12.45 -11.77
CA GLU A 111 7.36 11.51 -12.61
C GLU A 111 8.74 11.23 -12.02
N SER A 112 9.37 12.23 -11.38
CA SER A 112 10.69 12.05 -10.76
C SER A 112 10.69 10.99 -9.66
N VAL A 113 9.56 10.75 -9.00
CA VAL A 113 9.42 9.75 -7.93
C VAL A 113 9.77 8.33 -8.42
N LYS A 114 9.51 8.05 -9.69
CA LYS A 114 9.82 6.75 -10.31
C LYS A 114 11.32 6.40 -10.31
N TYR A 115 12.17 7.42 -10.29
CA TYR A 115 13.63 7.28 -10.40
C TYR A 115 14.36 7.50 -9.08
N MET A 116 13.64 7.83 -8.01
CA MET A 116 14.20 8.02 -6.67
C MET A 116 14.52 6.70 -5.97
N SER A 117 15.41 6.74 -4.99
CA SER A 117 15.50 5.66 -3.99
C SER A 117 14.19 5.51 -3.23
N ASP A 118 13.91 4.32 -2.66
CA ASP A 118 12.67 4.11 -1.89
C ASP A 118 12.56 5.11 -0.73
N ALA A 119 13.66 5.41 -0.03
CA ALA A 119 13.68 6.39 1.06
C ALA A 119 13.36 7.81 0.58
N ASP A 120 13.91 8.23 -0.57
CA ASP A 120 13.63 9.55 -1.15
C ASP A 120 12.20 9.64 -1.68
N ALA A 121 11.72 8.60 -2.35
CA ALA A 121 10.35 8.53 -2.85
C ALA A 121 9.33 8.62 -1.70
N ILE A 122 9.56 7.89 -0.59
CA ILE A 122 8.71 7.98 0.60
C ILE A 122 8.72 9.40 1.18
N ARG A 123 9.88 10.03 1.34
CA ARG A 123 9.97 11.42 1.83
C ARG A 123 9.24 12.39 0.91
N THR A 124 9.45 12.26 -0.40
CA THR A 124 8.83 13.13 -1.40
C THR A 124 7.31 12.98 -1.42
N LEU A 125 6.79 11.75 -1.47
CA LEU A 125 5.34 11.50 -1.42
C LEU A 125 4.74 11.96 -0.10
N SER A 126 5.43 11.75 1.03
CA SER A 126 4.94 12.17 2.36
C SER A 126 4.95 13.68 2.58
N SER A 127 5.53 14.48 1.67
CA SER A 127 5.39 15.95 1.68
C SER A 127 4.03 16.41 1.15
N LEU A 128 3.26 15.55 0.51
CA LEU A 128 1.91 15.85 0.06
C LEU A 128 0.92 15.80 1.23
N LYS A 129 -0.03 16.72 1.24
CA LYS A 129 -1.07 16.75 2.26
C LYS A 129 -1.88 15.45 2.24
N GLY A 130 -2.02 14.84 3.40
CA GLY A 130 -2.77 13.60 3.56
C GLY A 130 -2.00 12.33 3.22
N ILE A 131 -0.76 12.41 2.76
CA ILE A 131 0.09 11.24 2.51
C ILE A 131 1.07 11.06 3.66
N GLY A 132 0.85 10.06 4.49
CA GLY A 132 1.83 9.63 5.50
C GLY A 132 2.81 8.58 4.96
N VAL A 133 3.80 8.22 5.76
CA VAL A 133 4.83 7.21 5.42
C VAL A 133 4.19 5.90 4.96
N TRP A 134 3.24 5.36 5.71
CA TRP A 134 2.53 4.14 5.34
C TRP A 134 1.84 4.25 3.97
N THR A 135 1.16 5.37 3.70
CA THR A 135 0.50 5.57 2.39
C THR A 135 1.52 5.65 1.27
N ALA A 136 2.64 6.33 1.48
CA ALA A 136 3.74 6.40 0.51
C ALA A 136 4.33 5.01 0.23
N GLU A 137 4.56 4.20 1.25
CA GLU A 137 5.02 2.81 1.11
C GLU A 137 4.02 1.96 0.30
N MET A 138 2.71 2.13 0.53
CA MET A 138 1.69 1.42 -0.26
C MET A 138 1.68 1.86 -1.73
N ILE A 139 1.91 3.14 -2.03
CA ILE A 139 2.07 3.63 -3.40
C ILE A 139 3.31 3.02 -4.05
N LEU A 140 4.44 2.95 -3.36
CA LEU A 140 5.65 2.30 -3.86
C LEU A 140 5.39 0.82 -4.19
N LEU A 141 4.65 0.13 -3.34
CA LEU A 141 4.37 -1.29 -3.52
C LEU A 141 3.31 -1.51 -4.62
N PHE A 142 2.15 -0.85 -4.51
CA PHE A 142 0.99 -1.16 -5.35
C PHE A 142 0.92 -0.36 -6.66
N CYS A 143 1.76 0.65 -6.87
CA CYS A 143 1.86 1.36 -8.13
C CYS A 143 3.23 1.20 -8.77
N LEU A 144 4.30 1.50 -8.04
CA LEU A 144 5.66 1.42 -8.57
C LEU A 144 6.25 -0.01 -8.52
N GLN A 145 5.55 -0.94 -7.90
CA GLN A 145 5.94 -2.35 -7.76
C GLN A 145 7.37 -2.52 -7.21
N ARG A 146 7.76 -1.66 -6.27
CA ARG A 146 9.08 -1.74 -5.65
C ARG A 146 9.23 -3.06 -4.90
N PRO A 147 10.32 -3.82 -5.10
CA PRO A 147 10.44 -5.19 -4.60
C PRO A 147 10.70 -5.29 -3.09
N ASN A 148 11.20 -4.22 -2.47
CA ASN A 148 11.74 -4.29 -1.11
C ASN A 148 10.99 -3.40 -0.09
N VAL A 149 9.69 -3.17 -0.29
CA VAL A 149 8.85 -2.40 0.65
C VAL A 149 8.39 -3.30 1.79
N PHE A 150 8.67 -2.87 3.04
CA PHE A 150 8.24 -3.56 4.25
C PHE A 150 7.82 -2.54 5.31
N SER A 151 6.51 -2.34 5.46
CA SER A 151 5.96 -1.26 6.28
C SER A 151 5.84 -1.68 7.75
N TYR A 152 6.55 -0.97 8.65
CA TYR A 152 6.43 -1.21 10.08
C TYR A 152 5.08 -0.79 10.64
N ASP A 153 4.50 0.28 10.12
CA ASP A 153 3.24 0.83 10.60
C ASP A 153 2.01 0.08 10.04
N ASP A 154 2.24 -0.94 9.20
CA ASP A 154 1.18 -1.81 8.72
C ASP A 154 0.79 -2.87 9.76
N LEU A 155 -0.38 -2.67 10.36
CA LEU A 155 -0.89 -3.57 11.41
C LEU A 155 -1.15 -4.99 10.92
N ALA A 156 -1.47 -5.16 9.64
CA ALA A 156 -1.74 -6.48 9.09
C ALA A 156 -0.43 -7.24 8.82
N ILE A 157 0.64 -6.57 8.39
CA ILE A 157 1.99 -7.16 8.32
C ILE A 157 2.46 -7.58 9.72
N GLN A 158 2.32 -6.69 10.73
CA GLN A 158 2.67 -7.03 12.10
C GLN A 158 1.86 -8.22 12.63
N ARG A 159 0.55 -8.26 12.32
CA ARG A 159 -0.32 -9.38 12.68
C ARG A 159 0.12 -10.67 11.97
N GLY A 160 0.40 -10.64 10.68
CA GLY A 160 0.92 -11.76 9.91
C GLY A 160 2.22 -12.31 10.52
N LEU A 161 3.17 -11.44 10.88
CA LEU A 161 4.40 -11.82 11.57
C LEU A 161 4.12 -12.51 12.92
N ARG A 162 3.18 -11.97 13.73
CA ARG A 162 2.81 -12.64 14.99
C ARG A 162 2.22 -14.02 14.76
N MET A 163 1.36 -14.17 13.75
CA MET A 163 0.71 -15.43 13.43
C MET A 163 1.71 -16.49 12.94
N VAL A 164 2.59 -16.13 12.02
CA VAL A 164 3.59 -17.04 11.43
C VAL A 164 4.67 -17.44 12.43
N TYR A 165 5.14 -16.47 13.25
CA TYR A 165 6.31 -16.67 14.12
C TYR A 165 5.95 -16.85 15.59
N HIS A 166 4.66 -16.82 15.96
CA HIS A 166 4.15 -16.96 17.32
C HIS A 166 4.67 -15.87 18.27
N HIS A 167 4.84 -14.65 17.76
CA HIS A 167 5.23 -13.52 18.60
C HIS A 167 4.03 -12.86 19.28
N ARG A 168 4.21 -12.42 20.52
CA ARG A 168 3.19 -11.63 21.22
C ARG A 168 3.17 -10.17 20.81
N LYS A 169 4.34 -9.65 20.41
CA LYS A 169 4.55 -8.26 19.97
C LYS A 169 5.64 -8.22 18.90
N ILE A 170 5.50 -7.34 17.94
CA ILE A 170 6.54 -7.00 16.98
C ILE A 170 7.03 -5.60 17.31
N ASP A 171 8.21 -5.49 17.91
CA ASP A 171 8.89 -4.21 18.09
C ASP A 171 9.75 -3.87 16.85
N ARG A 172 10.27 -2.64 16.79
CA ARG A 172 11.07 -2.17 15.66
C ARG A 172 12.31 -3.05 15.43
N LYS A 173 13.00 -3.47 16.48
CA LYS A 173 14.21 -4.32 16.37
C LYS A 173 13.90 -5.68 15.75
N LEU A 174 12.81 -6.29 16.18
CA LEU A 174 12.37 -7.58 15.63
C LEU A 174 11.88 -7.43 14.19
N PHE A 175 11.15 -6.36 13.89
CA PHE A 175 10.70 -6.05 12.53
C PHE A 175 11.89 -5.88 11.57
N GLU A 176 12.90 -5.11 11.95
CA GLU A 176 14.13 -4.92 11.17
C GLU A 176 14.91 -6.23 10.94
N LYS A 177 14.82 -7.19 11.88
CA LYS A 177 15.39 -8.53 11.67
C LYS A 177 14.68 -9.26 10.52
N TYR A 178 13.33 -9.17 10.44
CA TYR A 178 12.56 -9.74 9.34
C TYR A 178 12.79 -8.99 8.04
N HIS A 179 12.84 -7.67 8.07
CA HIS A 179 13.19 -6.86 6.91
C HIS A 179 14.50 -7.34 6.27
N ARG A 180 15.57 -7.41 7.05
CA ARG A 180 16.86 -7.92 6.56
C ARG A 180 16.80 -9.35 6.05
N ARG A 181 15.96 -10.20 6.63
CA ARG A 181 15.80 -11.60 6.22
C ARG A 181 15.11 -11.74 4.86
N PHE A 182 14.08 -10.94 4.63
CA PHE A 182 13.27 -11.01 3.42
C PHE A 182 13.80 -10.14 2.28
N SER A 183 14.66 -9.17 2.59
CA SER A 183 15.29 -8.34 1.58
C SER A 183 16.10 -9.19 0.60
N PRO A 184 16.01 -8.92 -0.73
CA PRO A 184 15.41 -7.76 -1.37
C PRO A 184 13.94 -7.93 -1.79
N TYR A 185 13.21 -8.94 -1.31
CA TYR A 185 11.86 -9.28 -1.75
C TYR A 185 10.81 -9.09 -0.65
N CYS A 186 10.97 -8.04 0.17
CA CYS A 186 10.07 -7.73 1.27
C CYS A 186 8.64 -7.48 0.81
N SER A 187 8.43 -6.93 -0.39
CA SER A 187 7.09 -6.70 -0.95
C SER A 187 6.36 -8.02 -1.18
N VAL A 188 7.04 -9.03 -1.71
CA VAL A 188 6.45 -10.37 -1.87
C VAL A 188 6.16 -11.01 -0.51
N ALA A 189 7.07 -10.90 0.46
CA ALA A 189 6.80 -11.37 1.82
C ALA A 189 5.57 -10.68 2.45
N SER A 190 5.38 -9.37 2.19
CA SER A 190 4.21 -8.62 2.64
C SER A 190 2.90 -9.18 2.08
N LEU A 191 2.86 -9.60 0.79
CA LEU A 191 1.68 -10.21 0.20
C LEU A 191 1.24 -11.45 0.99
N TYR A 192 2.18 -12.33 1.31
CA TYR A 192 1.88 -13.54 2.08
C TYR A 192 1.47 -13.25 3.52
N LEU A 193 2.10 -12.27 4.17
CA LEU A 193 1.76 -11.86 5.52
C LEU A 193 0.36 -11.23 5.60
N TRP A 194 -0.06 -10.48 4.59
CA TRP A 194 -1.43 -9.95 4.49
C TRP A 194 -2.46 -11.06 4.36
N GLU A 195 -2.23 -12.05 3.51
CA GLU A 195 -3.14 -13.21 3.35
C GLU A 195 -3.27 -14.00 4.66
N VAL A 196 -2.15 -14.27 5.34
CA VAL A 196 -2.17 -14.89 6.68
C VAL A 196 -2.96 -14.06 7.67
N SER A 197 -2.71 -12.76 7.72
CA SER A 197 -3.43 -11.80 8.59
C SER A 197 -4.93 -11.76 8.28
N GLY A 198 -5.31 -11.91 7.02
CA GLY A 198 -6.69 -11.99 6.54
C GLY A 198 -7.40 -13.31 6.85
N GLY A 199 -6.67 -14.32 7.35
CA GLY A 199 -7.25 -15.63 7.69
C GLY A 199 -7.24 -16.66 6.56
N ALA A 200 -6.45 -16.44 5.50
CA ALA A 200 -6.36 -17.36 4.36
C ALA A 200 -5.85 -18.77 4.75
N ILE A 201 -5.19 -18.92 5.90
CA ILE A 201 -4.75 -20.20 6.43
C ILE A 201 -5.57 -20.59 7.67
N PRO A 202 -6.53 -21.53 7.56
CA PRO A 202 -7.31 -22.00 8.68
C PRO A 202 -6.44 -22.54 9.82
N GLY A 203 -6.80 -22.20 11.06
CA GLY A 203 -6.09 -22.62 12.27
C GLY A 203 -4.91 -21.74 12.68
N MET A 204 -4.41 -20.84 11.83
CA MET A 204 -3.47 -19.82 12.25
C MET A 204 -4.18 -18.74 13.09
N ARG A 205 -3.62 -18.41 14.25
CA ARG A 205 -4.17 -17.40 15.17
C ARG A 205 -3.17 -16.30 15.48
N ASP A 206 -3.67 -15.12 15.79
CA ASP A 206 -2.84 -14.01 16.29
C ASP A 206 -2.43 -14.30 17.74
N TYR A 207 -1.15 -14.17 18.04
CA TYR A 207 -0.56 -14.38 19.36
C TYR A 207 -0.43 -13.08 20.16
N ALA A 208 -1.03 -11.97 19.69
CA ALA A 208 -1.04 -10.72 20.43
C ALA A 208 -1.54 -10.93 21.88
N LEU A 209 -0.97 -10.16 22.83
CA LEU A 209 -1.51 -10.10 24.18
C LEU A 209 -2.92 -9.51 24.11
N VAL A 210 -3.92 -10.29 24.53
CA VAL A 210 -5.26 -9.74 24.76
C VAL A 210 -5.17 -8.96 26.06
N ASN A 211 -5.21 -7.62 25.98
CA ASN A 211 -5.43 -6.83 27.18
C ASN A 211 -6.81 -7.21 27.75
N LYS A 212 -6.80 -7.87 28.91
CA LYS A 212 -8.02 -8.12 29.69
C LYS A 212 -8.50 -6.84 30.32
#